data_02b59f4978a25d1a29f60aa3137b7b2d
#
_entry.id   02b59f4978a25d1a29f60aa3137b7b2d
#
_cell.length_a   1.000
_cell.length_b   1.000
_cell.length_c   1.000
_cell.angle_alpha   90.00
_cell.angle_beta   90.00
_cell.angle_gamma   90.00
#
_symmetry.space_group_name_H-M   'P 1'
#
loop_
_entity.id
_entity.type
_entity.pdbx_description
1 polymer ?
#
loop_
_entity_poly.entity_id
_entity_poly.type
_entity_poly.pdbx_seq_one_letter_code
_entity_poly.pdbx_strand_id
1 'polypeptide(L)'
;IVTASEKVAAKLDLSMTGDTTRERLVRHGVEVLLATSLESWKGRTATLVNLYTGDRESRNFDWLVLATTNTSNDELYTSLANAQIDMHIIGDAVASRTAHMAIYEGRKLGLML
;
A
#
# COMPACT_ATOMS: atom_id res chain seq x y z
N ILE A 1 -5.59 6.66 12.42
CA ILE A 1 -5.33 5.98 11.12
C ILE A 1 -6.43 6.36 10.16
N VAL A 2 -6.06 6.78 8.94
CA VAL A 2 -7.00 7.04 7.85
C VAL A 2 -6.81 5.96 6.80
N THR A 3 -7.88 5.35 6.33
CA THR A 3 -7.82 4.31 5.29
C THR A 3 -9.05 4.36 4.37
N ALA A 4 -8.79 4.21 3.07
CA ALA A 4 -9.83 4.07 2.07
C ALA A 4 -10.62 2.75 2.19
N SER A 5 -10.06 1.77 2.90
CA SER A 5 -10.70 0.47 3.12
C SER A 5 -11.84 0.55 4.14
N GLU A 6 -12.79 -0.35 4.02
CA GLU A 6 -13.88 -0.54 5.00
C GLU A 6 -13.42 -1.22 6.29
N LYS A 7 -12.17 -1.67 6.33
CA LYS A 7 -11.60 -2.41 7.46
C LYS A 7 -10.11 -2.09 7.59
N VAL A 8 -9.67 -1.68 8.77
CA VAL A 8 -8.23 -1.51 9.04
C VAL A 8 -7.54 -2.86 9.11
N ALA A 9 -6.30 -2.92 8.63
CA ALA A 9 -5.47 -4.14 8.63
C ALA A 9 -6.10 -5.34 7.90
N ALA A 10 -6.90 -5.10 6.86
CA ALA A 10 -7.62 -6.16 6.11
C ALA A 10 -6.67 -7.20 5.50
N LYS A 11 -5.48 -6.80 5.04
CA LYS A 11 -4.48 -7.74 4.50
C LYS A 11 -3.95 -8.74 5.54
N LEU A 12 -4.00 -8.40 6.82
CA LEU A 12 -3.57 -9.27 7.92
C LEU A 12 -4.59 -10.38 8.23
N ASP A 13 -5.79 -10.30 7.69
CA ASP A 13 -6.79 -11.36 7.84
C ASP A 13 -6.33 -12.66 7.14
N LEU A 14 -5.54 -12.54 6.07
CA LEU A 14 -4.94 -13.68 5.37
C LEU A 14 -3.95 -14.47 6.25
N SER A 15 -3.29 -13.80 7.19
CA SER A 15 -2.37 -14.42 8.18
C SER A 15 -3.03 -14.70 9.54
N MET A 16 -4.35 -14.49 9.65
CA MET A 16 -5.13 -14.62 10.89
C MET A 16 -4.64 -13.71 12.04
N THR A 17 -3.93 -12.63 11.72
CA THR A 17 -3.42 -11.67 12.72
C THR A 17 -4.18 -10.34 12.70
N GLY A 18 -5.18 -10.21 11.84
CA GLY A 18 -5.96 -8.97 11.68
C GLY A 18 -6.72 -8.60 12.95
N ASP A 19 -7.41 -9.56 13.59
CA ASP A 19 -8.21 -9.29 14.80
C ASP A 19 -7.32 -8.87 15.98
N THR A 20 -6.22 -9.56 16.22
CA THR A 20 -5.26 -9.19 17.26
C THR A 20 -4.68 -7.78 17.03
N THR A 21 -4.44 -7.42 15.76
CA THR A 21 -3.95 -6.08 15.43
C THR A 21 -5.02 -5.02 15.72
N ARG A 22 -6.27 -5.25 15.34
CA ARG A 22 -7.39 -4.35 15.62
C ARG A 22 -7.64 -4.18 17.12
N GLU A 23 -7.61 -5.28 17.88
CA GLU A 23 -7.70 -5.24 19.35
C GLU A 23 -6.61 -4.34 19.95
N ARG A 24 -5.37 -4.46 19.50
CA ARG A 24 -4.27 -3.61 19.96
C ARG A 24 -4.50 -2.14 19.63
N LEU A 25 -4.98 -1.82 18.44
CA LEU A 25 -5.30 -0.44 18.06
C LEU A 25 -6.36 0.16 18.98
N VAL A 26 -7.43 -0.59 19.27
CA VAL A 26 -8.49 -0.17 20.19
C VAL A 26 -7.97 0.02 21.62
N ARG A 27 -7.18 -0.93 22.13
CA ARG A 27 -6.59 -0.85 23.48
C ARG A 27 -5.67 0.36 23.66
N HIS A 28 -5.00 0.79 22.58
CA HIS A 28 -4.13 1.97 22.60
C HIS A 28 -4.85 3.28 22.22
N GLY A 29 -6.17 3.25 22.10
CA GLY A 29 -6.98 4.44 21.81
C GLY A 29 -6.71 5.03 20.42
N VAL A 30 -6.28 4.20 19.48
CA VAL A 30 -6.02 4.67 18.10
C VAL A 30 -7.35 4.91 17.40
N GLU A 31 -7.60 6.17 17.02
CA GLU A 31 -8.74 6.52 16.18
C GLU A 31 -8.52 5.97 14.76
N VAL A 32 -9.55 5.34 14.20
CA VAL A 32 -9.53 4.81 12.83
C VAL A 32 -10.68 5.39 12.03
N LEU A 33 -10.36 6.07 10.93
CA LEU A 33 -11.31 6.59 9.96
C LEU A 33 -11.32 5.67 8.75
N LEU A 34 -12.39 4.90 8.61
CA LEU A 34 -12.63 3.98 7.50
C LEU A 34 -13.28 4.69 6.32
N ALA A 35 -13.19 4.10 5.13
CA ALA A 35 -13.73 4.67 3.90
C ALA A 35 -13.39 6.17 3.76
N THR A 36 -12.19 6.54 4.19
CA THR A 36 -11.73 7.93 4.23
C THR A 36 -10.35 8.01 3.56
N SER A 37 -10.16 9.05 2.77
CA SER A 37 -8.89 9.32 2.07
C SER A 37 -8.32 10.67 2.47
N LEU A 38 -7.00 10.79 2.43
CA LEU A 38 -6.31 12.07 2.52
C LEU A 38 -6.36 12.76 1.15
N GLU A 39 -7.04 13.89 1.05
CA GLU A 39 -7.09 14.70 -0.18
C GLU A 39 -5.90 15.65 -0.27
N SER A 40 -5.53 16.30 0.84
CA SER A 40 -4.39 17.20 0.88
C SER A 40 -3.79 17.33 2.27
N TRP A 41 -2.50 17.71 2.30
CA TRP A 41 -1.77 18.06 3.50
C TRP A 41 -1.09 19.42 3.31
N LYS A 42 -1.41 20.40 4.17
CA LYS A 42 -0.80 21.73 4.12
C LYS A 42 -0.37 22.16 5.52
N GLY A 43 0.93 22.35 5.70
CA GLY A 43 1.49 22.64 7.02
C GLY A 43 1.20 21.49 8.00
N ARG A 44 0.21 21.68 8.88
CA ARG A 44 -0.24 20.66 9.86
C ARG A 44 -1.70 20.26 9.65
N THR A 45 -2.34 20.75 8.60
CA THR A 45 -3.75 20.51 8.32
C THR A 45 -3.91 19.46 7.24
N ALA A 46 -4.60 18.37 7.56
CA ALA A 46 -5.08 17.37 6.65
C ALA A 46 -6.49 17.70 6.19
N THR A 47 -6.76 17.66 4.89
CA THR A 47 -8.13 17.60 4.36
C THR A 47 -8.45 16.13 4.08
N LEU A 48 -9.45 15.62 4.76
CA LEU A 48 -9.93 14.24 4.66
C LEU A 48 -11.25 14.23 3.90
N VAL A 49 -11.47 13.23 3.06
CA VAL A 49 -12.72 13.05 2.32
C VAL A 49 -13.32 11.68 2.63
N ASN A 50 -14.59 11.67 3.00
CA ASN A 50 -15.35 10.43 3.13
C ASN A 50 -15.69 9.90 1.74
N LEU A 51 -15.33 8.66 1.45
CA LEU A 51 -15.45 8.08 0.11
C LEU A 51 -16.90 7.67 -0.25
N TYR A 52 -17.79 7.58 0.73
CA TYR A 52 -19.20 7.27 0.47
C TYR A 52 -20.03 8.53 0.22
N THR A 53 -19.80 9.57 1.03
CA THR A 53 -20.63 10.80 0.99
C THR A 53 -19.99 11.92 0.19
N GLY A 54 -18.66 11.89 0.02
CA GLY A 54 -17.89 12.98 -0.56
C GLY A 54 -17.66 14.17 0.42
N ASP A 55 -18.13 14.05 1.65
CA ASP A 55 -17.94 15.11 2.66
C ASP A 55 -16.46 15.29 2.99
N ARG A 56 -16.09 16.56 3.18
CA ARG A 56 -14.72 16.97 3.51
C ARG A 56 -14.64 17.46 4.93
N GLU A 57 -13.59 17.02 5.62
CA GLU A 57 -13.26 17.43 6.97
C GLU A 57 -11.79 17.88 7.02
N SER A 58 -11.51 18.98 7.72
CA SER A 58 -10.14 19.44 7.98
C SER A 58 -9.75 19.15 9.42
N ARG A 59 -8.63 18.45 9.62
CA ARG A 59 -8.07 18.13 10.93
C ARG A 59 -6.60 18.53 11.02
N ASN A 60 -6.17 18.91 12.22
CA ASN A 60 -4.78 19.24 12.47
C ASN A 60 -4.05 18.06 13.12
N PHE A 61 -2.85 17.79 12.64
CA PHE A 61 -1.95 16.76 13.17
C PHE A 61 -0.51 17.29 13.22
N ASP A 62 0.29 16.74 14.12
CA ASP A 62 1.71 17.09 14.22
C ASP A 62 2.54 16.45 13.11
N TRP A 63 2.19 15.22 12.73
CA TRP A 63 2.93 14.40 11.78
C TRP A 63 2.01 13.69 10.81
N LEU A 64 2.49 13.48 9.59
CA LEU A 64 1.86 12.63 8.60
C LEU A 64 2.82 11.47 8.27
N VAL A 65 2.33 10.25 8.46
CA VAL A 65 3.03 9.04 8.00
C VAL A 65 2.23 8.41 6.86
N LEU A 66 2.83 8.32 5.70
CA LEU A 66 2.20 7.74 4.52
C LEU A 66 2.56 6.26 4.40
N ALA A 67 1.53 5.42 4.32
CA ALA A 67 1.62 3.99 3.99
C ALA A 67 0.69 3.72 2.80
N THR A 68 1.06 4.27 1.65
CA THR A 68 0.28 4.21 0.41
C THR A 68 0.56 2.93 -0.37
N THR A 69 -0.12 2.75 -1.50
CA THR A 69 0.13 1.64 -2.41
C THR A 69 1.53 1.75 -2.99
N ASN A 70 2.26 0.65 -2.95
CA ASN A 70 3.57 0.56 -3.60
C ASN A 70 3.41 0.61 -5.12
N THR A 71 4.34 1.26 -5.79
CA THR A 71 4.47 1.24 -7.25
C THR A 71 5.66 0.37 -7.65
N SER A 72 5.56 -0.28 -8.80
CA SER A 72 6.69 -1.00 -9.39
C SER A 72 7.82 -0.03 -9.74
N ASN A 73 9.06 -0.48 -9.56
CA ASN A 73 10.24 0.23 -10.05
C ASN A 73 10.81 -0.55 -11.24
N ASP A 74 10.41 -0.16 -12.43
CA ASP A 74 10.77 -0.76 -13.71
C ASP A 74 11.69 0.16 -14.56
N GLU A 75 12.23 1.23 -13.95
CA GLU A 75 13.06 2.22 -14.64
C GLU A 75 14.26 1.60 -15.36
N LEU A 76 14.96 0.66 -14.72
CA LEU A 76 16.09 -0.03 -15.33
C LEU A 76 15.66 -0.83 -16.55
N TYR A 77 14.57 -1.60 -16.45
CA TYR A 77 14.05 -2.40 -17.55
C TYR A 77 13.67 -1.49 -18.74
N THR A 78 12.97 -0.41 -18.46
CA THR A 78 12.56 0.57 -19.48
C THR A 78 13.76 1.27 -20.12
N SER A 79 14.77 1.66 -19.34
CA SER A 79 15.97 2.33 -19.84
C SER A 79 16.84 1.44 -20.74
N LEU A 80 16.80 0.14 -20.53
CA LEU A 80 17.56 -0.85 -21.30
C LEU A 80 16.78 -1.48 -22.45
N ALA A 81 15.54 -1.06 -22.70
CA ALA A 81 14.66 -1.66 -23.73
C ALA A 81 15.29 -1.76 -25.13
N ASN A 82 16.23 -0.85 -25.46
CA ASN A 82 16.93 -0.81 -26.76
C ASN A 82 18.35 -1.42 -26.72
N ALA A 83 18.75 -2.03 -25.62
CA ALA A 83 20.14 -2.48 -25.41
C ALA A 83 20.48 -3.80 -26.11
N GLN A 84 19.55 -4.44 -26.82
CA GLN A 84 19.72 -5.75 -27.50
C GLN A 84 20.25 -6.86 -26.54
N ILE A 85 19.84 -6.82 -25.29
CA ILE A 85 20.10 -7.84 -24.28
C ILE A 85 18.82 -8.56 -23.96
N ASP A 86 18.92 -9.87 -23.68
CA ASP A 86 17.78 -10.63 -23.21
C ASP A 86 17.50 -10.25 -21.74
N MET A 87 16.32 -9.69 -21.49
CA MET A 87 15.95 -9.16 -20.20
C MET A 87 14.63 -9.72 -19.73
N HIS A 88 14.60 -10.08 -18.48
CA HIS A 88 13.38 -10.50 -17.82
C HIS A 88 13.10 -9.60 -16.61
N ILE A 89 11.84 -9.20 -16.44
CA ILE A 89 11.38 -8.47 -15.28
C ILE A 89 10.44 -9.36 -14.47
N ILE A 90 10.64 -9.43 -13.16
CA ILE A 90 9.88 -10.29 -12.25
C ILE A 90 9.65 -9.63 -10.90
N GLY A 91 8.75 -10.21 -10.11
CA GLY A 91 8.49 -9.77 -8.73
C GLY A 91 7.92 -8.37 -8.63
N ASP A 92 8.34 -7.62 -7.63
CA ASP A 92 7.81 -6.29 -7.33
C ASP A 92 8.17 -5.24 -8.39
N ALA A 93 9.17 -5.51 -9.22
CA ALA A 93 9.48 -4.65 -10.37
C ALA A 93 8.38 -4.70 -11.45
N VAL A 94 7.65 -5.83 -11.59
CA VAL A 94 6.46 -5.92 -12.46
C VAL A 94 5.26 -5.30 -11.77
N ALA A 95 4.98 -5.74 -10.55
CA ALA A 95 3.87 -5.25 -9.75
C ALA A 95 4.10 -5.61 -8.28
N SER A 96 4.09 -4.62 -7.40
CA SER A 96 4.25 -4.86 -5.97
C SER A 96 3.08 -5.65 -5.41
N ARG A 97 3.34 -6.89 -4.99
CA ARG A 97 2.32 -7.83 -4.49
C ARG A 97 2.78 -8.47 -3.17
N THR A 98 3.07 -9.75 -3.18
CA THR A 98 3.50 -10.53 -2.01
C THR A 98 4.83 -11.22 -2.28
N ALA A 99 5.60 -11.48 -1.23
CA ALA A 99 6.84 -12.26 -1.35
C ALA A 99 6.61 -13.63 -2.02
N HIS A 100 5.46 -14.25 -1.76
CA HIS A 100 5.09 -15.53 -2.40
C HIS A 100 5.03 -15.40 -3.93
N MET A 101 4.47 -14.32 -4.46
CA MET A 101 4.41 -14.08 -5.91
C MET A 101 5.80 -13.83 -6.50
N ALA A 102 6.64 -13.07 -5.81
CA ALA A 102 8.02 -12.84 -6.26
C ALA A 102 8.83 -14.15 -6.34
N ILE A 103 8.69 -15.01 -5.32
CA ILE A 103 9.33 -16.34 -5.31
C ILE A 103 8.79 -17.23 -6.43
N TYR A 104 7.47 -17.23 -6.64
CA TYR A 104 6.84 -18.01 -7.71
C TYR A 104 7.35 -17.58 -9.10
N GLU A 105 7.39 -16.27 -9.36
CA GLU A 105 7.86 -15.72 -10.64
C GLU A 105 9.35 -16.01 -10.86
N GLY A 106 10.19 -15.88 -9.82
CA GLY A 106 11.60 -16.22 -9.88
C GLY A 106 11.82 -17.72 -10.22
N ARG A 107 11.07 -18.61 -9.57
CA ARG A 107 11.11 -20.03 -9.89
C ARG A 107 10.65 -20.32 -11.32
N LYS A 108 9.55 -19.69 -11.74
CA LYS A 108 9.01 -19.88 -13.09
C LYS A 108 10.04 -19.48 -14.15
N LEU A 109 10.66 -18.31 -14.00
CA LEU A 109 11.70 -17.84 -14.90
C LEU A 109 12.91 -18.77 -14.89
N GLY A 110 13.42 -19.15 -13.73
CA GLY A 110 14.59 -20.05 -13.62
C GLY A 110 14.37 -21.47 -14.16
N LEU A 111 13.13 -21.87 -14.44
CA LEU A 111 12.81 -23.13 -15.13
C LEU A 111 12.70 -22.96 -16.66
N MET A 112 12.71 -21.73 -17.15
CA MET A 112 12.61 -21.41 -18.58
C MET A 112 13.96 -21.05 -19.20
N LEU A 113 14.93 -20.67 -18.38
CA LEU A 113 16.32 -20.38 -18.75
C LEU A 113 17.17 -21.65 -18.74
#